data_22e9cde3d39adb4313770032f5610a08
#
_entry.id   22e9cde3d39adb4313770032f5610a08
#
_cell.length_a   1.000
_cell.length_b   1.000
_cell.length_c   1.000
_cell.angle_alpha   90.00
_cell.angle_beta   90.00
_cell.angle_gamma   90.00
#
_symmetry.space_group_name_H-M   'P 1'
#
loop_
_entity.id
_entity.type
_entity.pdbx_description
1 polymer ?
#
loop_
_entity_poly.entity_id
_entity_poly.type
_entity_poly.pdbx_seq_one_letter_code
_entity_poly.pdbx_strand_id
1 'polypeptide(L)'
;MKRTLDIGVLLSRSGMYAALAYASRLGVLQGVAEVNADHTLDVAFRVVERDPEGRLDRYAPLCREILRDSQARHIFGCITSASRKEVIPELERFGGVLWYPVPYEGFEASEHVAYMHACPNQHLIPLLDWALPSLGKRAYFVGSNYIWGWEMARIARERVAAAAGDVLGDRYIAVGDTDLDHIIQEIRALKPDFILNSLVGDSSYAFLARLAELKQEAGFQSGLTVLSCNFTECEVESAGSAAEGLVSAGPWFEPEGGSGGSFHEIARQSVHELAKLLHGRPGADVLPLSELVQSAAGSGHTPRLDPTNLHARQPAIIARLLNGRFQEIKRLPPLAADPYLTRQFGASHDGPLLKVVS
;
A
#
# COMPACT_ATOMS: atom_id res chain seq x y z
N MET A 1 -25.00 13.27 22.86
CA MET A 1 -24.30 14.32 22.09
C MET A 1 -22.96 13.72 21.66
N LYS A 2 -22.58 13.82 20.38
CA LYS A 2 -21.30 13.29 19.91
C LYS A 2 -20.12 14.09 20.45
N ARG A 3 -19.04 13.40 20.80
CA ARG A 3 -17.74 14.02 21.08
C ARG A 3 -17.08 14.35 19.74
N THR A 4 -16.69 15.59 19.52
CA THR A 4 -15.96 16.00 18.32
C THR A 4 -14.47 15.97 18.59
N LEU A 5 -13.73 15.19 17.80
CA LEU A 5 -12.28 15.02 17.88
C LEU A 5 -11.63 15.57 16.62
N ASP A 6 -10.48 16.22 16.76
CA ASP A 6 -9.67 16.62 15.60
C ASP A 6 -8.93 15.41 15.07
N ILE A 7 -8.90 15.27 13.75
CA ILE A 7 -8.05 14.32 13.03
C ILE A 7 -7.23 15.05 11.98
N GLY A 8 -5.97 14.64 11.80
CA GLY A 8 -5.11 15.18 10.78
C GLY A 8 -5.34 14.50 9.43
N VAL A 9 -5.20 15.26 8.34
CA VAL A 9 -5.09 14.72 6.98
C VAL A 9 -3.84 15.28 6.34
N LEU A 10 -2.90 14.39 5.97
CA LEU A 10 -1.59 14.73 5.44
C LEU A 10 -1.39 14.01 4.10
N LEU A 11 -2.07 14.50 3.07
CA LEU A 11 -2.12 13.92 1.73
C LEU A 11 -1.90 15.01 0.69
N SER A 12 -1.01 14.73 -0.30
CA SER A 12 -0.67 15.69 -1.34
C SER A 12 -1.80 15.83 -2.36
N ARG A 13 -2.06 17.08 -2.79
CA ARG A 13 -3.03 17.40 -3.84
C ARG A 13 -2.37 17.61 -5.20
N SER A 14 -1.05 17.55 -5.26
CA SER A 14 -0.23 17.71 -6.46
C SER A 14 1.02 16.83 -6.40
N GLY A 15 1.80 16.81 -7.49
CA GLY A 15 3.03 16.03 -7.59
C GLY A 15 2.83 14.66 -8.25
N MET A 16 3.91 13.91 -8.40
CA MET A 16 4.03 12.68 -9.20
C MET A 16 3.11 11.52 -8.81
N TYR A 17 2.56 11.53 -7.60
CA TYR A 17 1.60 10.53 -7.11
C TYR A 17 0.27 11.15 -6.66
N ALA A 18 -0.10 12.26 -7.28
CA ALA A 18 -1.32 13.01 -6.94
C ALA A 18 -2.59 12.16 -7.06
N ALA A 19 -2.68 11.28 -8.05
CA ALA A 19 -3.85 10.40 -8.24
C ALA A 19 -4.09 9.49 -7.02
N LEU A 20 -3.02 8.84 -6.50
CA LEU A 20 -3.09 7.98 -5.32
C LEU A 20 -3.46 8.77 -4.05
N ALA A 21 -2.82 9.93 -3.88
CA ALA A 21 -3.07 10.81 -2.74
C ALA A 21 -4.49 11.37 -2.76
N TYR A 22 -4.99 11.75 -3.92
CA TYR A 22 -6.35 12.25 -4.12
C TYR A 22 -7.40 11.20 -3.79
N ALA A 23 -7.24 9.97 -4.29
CA ALA A 23 -8.13 8.86 -3.99
C ALA A 23 -8.19 8.58 -2.48
N SER A 24 -7.02 8.46 -1.82
CA SER A 24 -6.96 8.28 -0.36
C SER A 24 -7.61 9.44 0.40
N ARG A 25 -7.39 10.68 -0.04
CA ARG A 25 -8.00 11.87 0.56
C ARG A 25 -9.52 11.84 0.48
N LEU A 26 -10.07 11.52 -0.69
CA LEU A 26 -11.52 11.40 -0.86
C LEU A 26 -12.09 10.31 0.04
N GLY A 27 -11.41 9.17 0.17
CA GLY A 27 -11.80 8.10 1.08
C GLY A 27 -11.85 8.55 2.53
N VAL A 28 -10.83 9.28 3.01
CA VAL A 28 -10.84 9.85 4.38
C VAL A 28 -12.02 10.80 4.57
N LEU A 29 -12.23 11.74 3.63
CA LEU A 29 -13.30 12.73 3.74
C LEU A 29 -14.69 12.10 3.71
N GLN A 30 -14.88 11.07 2.87
CA GLN A 30 -16.13 10.30 2.85
C GLN A 30 -16.34 9.55 4.16
N GLY A 31 -15.32 8.84 4.67
CA GLY A 31 -15.39 8.15 5.95
C GLY A 31 -15.73 9.10 7.11
N VAL A 32 -15.15 10.30 7.11
CA VAL A 32 -15.50 11.36 8.09
C VAL A 32 -16.97 11.77 7.97
N ALA A 33 -17.46 12.01 6.76
CA ALA A 33 -18.85 12.39 6.54
C ALA A 33 -19.82 11.29 7.01
N GLU A 34 -19.52 10.02 6.70
CA GLU A 34 -20.30 8.86 7.11
C GLU A 34 -20.32 8.69 8.65
N VAL A 35 -19.16 8.76 9.31
CA VAL A 35 -19.05 8.69 10.78
C VAL A 35 -19.81 9.84 11.44
N ASN A 36 -19.71 11.05 10.89
CA ASN A 36 -20.40 12.22 11.43
C ASN A 36 -21.92 12.13 11.29
N ALA A 37 -22.41 11.47 10.24
CA ALA A 37 -23.84 11.24 9.99
C ALA A 37 -24.40 10.04 10.78
N ASP A 38 -23.56 9.08 11.20
CA ASP A 38 -24.01 7.86 11.88
C ASP A 38 -24.41 8.13 13.33
N HIS A 39 -25.72 8.19 13.60
CA HIS A 39 -26.26 8.47 14.94
C HIS A 39 -26.01 7.36 15.98
N THR A 40 -25.54 6.18 15.57
CA THR A 40 -25.19 5.09 16.50
C THR A 40 -23.83 5.30 17.16
N LEU A 41 -22.96 6.13 16.56
CA LEU A 41 -21.66 6.47 17.09
C LEU A 41 -21.72 7.73 18.00
N ASP A 42 -21.00 7.71 19.10
CA ASP A 42 -20.86 8.85 20.02
C ASP A 42 -19.68 9.77 19.72
N VAL A 43 -18.98 9.50 18.59
CA VAL A 43 -17.85 10.30 18.12
C VAL A 43 -18.17 10.97 16.77
N ALA A 44 -17.55 12.12 16.54
CA ALA A 44 -17.53 12.84 15.27
C ALA A 44 -16.12 13.38 15.03
N PHE A 45 -15.74 13.58 13.78
CA PHE A 45 -14.41 14.06 13.43
C PHE A 45 -14.45 15.43 12.77
N ARG A 46 -13.51 16.29 13.15
CA ARG A 46 -13.19 17.55 12.50
C ARG A 46 -11.81 17.43 11.85
N VAL A 47 -11.75 17.71 10.54
CA VAL A 47 -10.52 17.55 9.76
C VAL A 47 -9.61 18.75 9.90
N VAL A 48 -8.33 18.50 10.19
CA VAL A 48 -7.21 19.44 10.15
C VAL A 48 -6.29 19.01 9.01
N GLU A 49 -6.41 19.65 7.84
CA GLU A 49 -5.70 19.23 6.64
C GLU A 49 -4.43 20.04 6.39
N ARG A 50 -3.37 19.37 5.91
CA ARG A 50 -2.14 19.96 5.39
C ARG A 50 -1.75 19.28 4.08
N ASP A 51 -1.23 20.07 3.15
CA ASP A 51 -0.83 19.64 1.80
C ASP A 51 0.70 19.67 1.64
N PRO A 52 1.36 18.50 1.55
CA PRO A 52 2.80 18.43 1.28
C PRO A 52 3.20 18.80 -0.15
N GLU A 53 2.24 18.93 -1.09
CA GLU A 53 2.49 19.29 -2.49
C GLU A 53 3.44 18.30 -3.22
N GLY A 54 3.39 17.01 -2.89
CA GLY A 54 4.27 16.00 -3.45
C GLY A 54 5.73 16.07 -2.98
N ARG A 55 6.06 16.95 -2.04
CA ARG A 55 7.42 17.22 -1.57
C ARG A 55 7.72 16.47 -0.28
N LEU A 56 8.72 15.59 -0.33
CA LEU A 56 9.12 14.75 0.80
C LEU A 56 9.52 15.57 2.03
N ASP A 57 10.28 16.66 1.83
CA ASP A 57 10.78 17.55 2.88
C ASP A 57 9.69 18.32 3.65
N ARG A 58 8.44 18.32 3.14
CA ARG A 58 7.30 18.98 3.79
C ARG A 58 6.51 18.08 4.74
N TYR A 59 6.64 16.75 4.64
CA TYR A 59 5.81 15.84 5.45
C TYR A 59 6.07 15.97 6.95
N ALA A 60 7.32 15.93 7.40
CA ALA A 60 7.66 16.06 8.82
C ALA A 60 7.26 17.42 9.40
N PRO A 61 7.59 18.59 8.78
CA PRO A 61 7.14 19.90 9.28
C PRO A 61 5.61 20.02 9.39
N LEU A 62 4.86 19.57 8.37
CA LEU A 62 3.40 19.67 8.34
C LEU A 62 2.74 18.69 9.31
N CYS A 63 3.32 17.49 9.52
CA CYS A 63 2.91 16.57 10.58
C CYS A 63 3.03 17.23 11.95
N ARG A 64 4.17 17.86 12.22
CA ARG A 64 4.42 18.63 13.46
C ARG A 64 3.41 19.75 13.66
N GLU A 65 3.09 20.51 12.60
CA GLU A 65 2.06 21.56 12.67
C GLU A 65 0.70 21.00 13.08
N ILE A 66 0.25 19.90 12.45
CA ILE A 66 -1.01 19.25 12.81
C ILE A 66 -1.02 18.91 14.31
N LEU A 67 0.03 18.22 14.77
CA LEU A 67 0.10 17.71 16.15
C LEU A 67 0.25 18.80 17.21
N ARG A 68 0.93 19.92 16.89
CA ARG A 68 1.18 21.03 17.80
C ARG A 68 0.05 22.05 17.83
N ASP A 69 -0.49 22.37 16.65
CA ASP A 69 -1.38 23.53 16.47
C ASP A 69 -2.87 23.14 16.47
N SER A 70 -3.18 21.85 16.73
CA SER A 70 -4.54 21.35 16.92
C SER A 70 -4.61 20.29 18.03
N GLN A 71 -5.80 19.74 18.27
CA GLN A 71 -6.00 18.61 19.20
C GLN A 71 -5.89 17.25 18.50
N ALA A 72 -5.50 17.22 17.24
CA ALA A 72 -5.38 15.96 16.47
C ALA A 72 -4.26 15.08 17.04
N ARG A 73 -4.59 13.81 17.27
CA ARG A 73 -3.65 12.75 17.64
C ARG A 73 -3.55 11.68 16.55
N HIS A 74 -4.61 11.52 15.78
CA HIS A 74 -4.70 10.57 14.68
C HIS A 74 -4.59 11.32 13.35
N ILE A 75 -3.61 10.94 12.53
CA ILE A 75 -3.34 11.53 11.21
C ILE A 75 -3.57 10.45 10.15
N PHE A 76 -4.36 10.76 9.14
CA PHE A 76 -4.55 9.91 7.95
C PHE A 76 -3.67 10.44 6.84
N GLY A 77 -2.77 9.62 6.32
CA GLY A 77 -1.91 10.15 5.29
C GLY A 77 -0.70 9.33 4.93
N CYS A 78 0.15 10.04 4.24
CA CYS A 78 1.31 9.54 3.52
C CYS A 78 0.92 8.57 2.39
N ILE A 79 1.71 8.58 1.32
CA ILE A 79 1.52 7.68 0.17
C ILE A 79 2.74 6.81 -0.04
N THR A 80 3.92 7.35 0.15
CA THR A 80 5.16 6.60 -0.05
C THR A 80 5.75 6.16 1.29
N SER A 81 6.52 5.08 1.26
CA SER A 81 7.29 4.63 2.43
C SER A 81 8.29 5.69 2.90
N ALA A 82 8.83 6.49 1.96
CA ALA A 82 9.68 7.62 2.32
C ALA A 82 8.92 8.65 3.16
N SER A 83 7.73 9.08 2.71
CA SER A 83 6.92 10.06 3.47
C SER A 83 6.44 9.52 4.83
N ARG A 84 6.13 8.21 4.93
CA ARG A 84 5.82 7.57 6.20
C ARG A 84 7.00 7.65 7.17
N LYS A 85 8.20 7.31 6.71
CA LYS A 85 9.41 7.35 7.53
C LYS A 85 9.76 8.76 8.02
N GLU A 86 9.51 9.78 7.22
CA GLU A 86 9.73 11.18 7.61
C GLU A 86 8.83 11.64 8.77
N VAL A 87 7.61 11.10 8.89
CA VAL A 87 6.67 11.55 9.93
C VAL A 87 6.80 10.76 11.24
N ILE A 88 7.34 9.54 11.25
CA ILE A 88 7.45 8.70 12.45
C ILE A 88 8.13 9.43 13.61
N PRO A 89 9.28 10.14 13.45
CA PRO A 89 9.90 10.86 14.56
C PRO A 89 9.02 11.95 15.16
N GLU A 90 8.19 12.61 14.35
CA GLU A 90 7.26 13.62 14.86
C GLU A 90 6.07 12.98 15.61
N LEU A 91 5.60 11.83 15.11
CA LEU A 91 4.55 11.05 15.80
C LEU A 91 5.05 10.59 17.18
N GLU A 92 6.26 10.04 17.27
CA GLU A 92 6.89 9.61 18.51
C GLU A 92 7.04 10.80 19.50
N ARG A 93 7.52 11.94 19.00
CA ARG A 93 7.73 13.14 19.80
C ARG A 93 6.45 13.70 20.43
N PHE A 94 5.34 13.66 19.67
CA PHE A 94 4.07 14.28 20.08
C PHE A 94 3.00 13.28 20.51
N GLY A 95 3.30 11.99 20.54
CA GLY A 95 2.34 10.94 20.89
C GLY A 95 1.22 10.80 19.85
N GLY A 96 1.52 11.08 18.57
CA GLY A 96 0.57 10.95 17.48
C GLY A 96 0.54 9.54 16.89
N VAL A 97 -0.47 9.28 16.06
CA VAL A 97 -0.65 8.00 15.33
C VAL A 97 -0.93 8.29 13.86
N LEU A 98 -0.18 7.67 12.97
CA LEU A 98 -0.44 7.66 11.53
C LEU A 98 -1.34 6.48 11.17
N TRP A 99 -2.45 6.73 10.49
CA TRP A 99 -3.26 5.75 9.79
C TRP A 99 -2.78 5.67 8.34
N TYR A 100 -2.02 4.63 8.01
CA TYR A 100 -1.36 4.45 6.71
C TYR A 100 -2.19 3.54 5.79
N PRO A 101 -2.96 4.09 4.82
CA PRO A 101 -3.98 3.34 4.08
C PRO A 101 -3.50 2.79 2.73
N VAL A 102 -2.19 2.69 2.51
CA VAL A 102 -1.60 2.33 1.21
C VAL A 102 -0.67 1.12 1.31
N PRO A 103 -0.32 0.46 0.19
CA PRO A 103 0.55 -0.71 0.19
C PRO A 103 1.86 -0.48 0.93
N TYR A 104 2.36 -1.53 1.56
CA TYR A 104 3.50 -1.49 2.45
C TYR A 104 4.49 -2.60 2.12
N GLU A 105 5.80 -2.29 2.12
CA GLU A 105 6.87 -3.22 1.75
C GLU A 105 7.26 -4.24 2.83
N GLY A 106 6.77 -4.09 4.05
CA GLY A 106 7.19 -4.90 5.19
C GLY A 106 8.44 -4.36 5.91
N PHE A 107 8.94 -5.15 6.85
CA PHE A 107 10.20 -4.94 7.58
C PHE A 107 10.24 -3.67 8.44
N GLU A 108 9.08 -3.18 8.84
CA GLU A 108 8.90 -2.08 9.78
C GLU A 108 7.67 -2.38 10.65
N ALA A 109 7.72 -2.05 11.92
CA ALA A 109 6.59 -1.98 12.82
C ALA A 109 6.82 -0.85 13.81
N SER A 110 6.14 0.27 13.62
CA SER A 110 6.15 1.40 14.54
C SER A 110 4.91 1.35 15.43
N GLU A 111 5.06 1.60 16.72
CA GLU A 111 3.93 1.73 17.66
C GLU A 111 3.03 2.94 17.36
N HIS A 112 3.51 3.83 16.50
CA HIS A 112 2.83 5.05 16.08
C HIS A 112 2.18 4.93 14.68
N VAL A 113 2.14 3.74 14.07
CA VAL A 113 1.56 3.54 12.74
C VAL A 113 0.54 2.41 12.72
N ALA A 114 -0.68 2.71 12.31
CA ALA A 114 -1.70 1.75 11.94
C ALA A 114 -1.55 1.39 10.45
N TYR A 115 -1.03 0.21 10.14
CA TYR A 115 -0.83 -0.27 8.77
C TYR A 115 -2.13 -0.88 8.23
N MET A 116 -2.92 -0.08 7.55
CA MET A 116 -4.30 -0.44 7.15
C MET A 116 -4.40 -1.19 5.84
N HIS A 117 -3.38 -1.12 4.99
CA HIS A 117 -3.34 -1.83 3.70
C HIS A 117 -2.56 -3.14 3.80
N ALA A 118 -2.45 -3.87 2.67
CA ALA A 118 -1.75 -5.13 2.60
C ALA A 118 -0.22 -4.97 2.72
N CYS A 119 0.45 -5.91 3.39
CA CYS A 119 1.89 -6.11 3.40
C CYS A 119 2.29 -7.33 2.54
N PRO A 120 3.57 -7.64 2.34
CA PRO A 120 4.02 -8.61 1.33
C PRO A 120 3.34 -9.99 1.35
N ASN A 121 3.02 -10.54 2.52
CA ASN A 121 2.29 -11.82 2.59
C ASN A 121 0.81 -11.72 2.20
N GLN A 122 0.29 -10.50 2.03
CA GLN A 122 -1.10 -10.21 1.67
C GLN A 122 -1.23 -9.64 0.24
N HIS A 123 -0.12 -9.37 -0.47
CA HIS A 123 -0.15 -8.92 -1.87
C HIS A 123 0.92 -9.62 -2.72
N LEU A 124 2.22 -9.35 -2.55
CA LEU A 124 3.29 -9.80 -3.43
C LEU A 124 3.43 -11.32 -3.47
N ILE A 125 3.42 -11.98 -2.30
CA ILE A 125 3.58 -13.43 -2.22
C ILE A 125 2.42 -14.15 -2.92
N PRO A 126 1.14 -13.85 -2.61
CA PRO A 126 0.01 -14.42 -3.33
C PRO A 126 0.05 -14.16 -4.84
N LEU A 127 0.50 -12.97 -5.26
CA LEU A 127 0.64 -12.61 -6.66
C LEU A 127 1.66 -13.49 -7.38
N LEU A 128 2.84 -13.67 -6.79
CA LEU A 128 3.89 -14.50 -7.36
C LEU A 128 3.54 -16.01 -7.32
N ASP A 129 2.83 -16.46 -6.28
CA ASP A 129 2.34 -17.84 -6.19
C ASP A 129 1.32 -18.17 -7.28
N TRP A 130 0.60 -17.16 -7.75
CA TRP A 130 -0.26 -17.30 -8.92
C TRP A 130 0.52 -17.14 -10.24
N ALA A 131 1.43 -16.18 -10.32
CA ALA A 131 2.11 -15.81 -11.56
C ALA A 131 3.11 -16.89 -12.03
N LEU A 132 3.95 -17.40 -11.11
CA LEU A 132 5.02 -18.36 -11.47
C LEU A 132 4.53 -19.65 -12.14
N PRO A 133 3.44 -20.31 -11.68
CA PRO A 133 2.90 -21.46 -12.39
C PRO A 133 2.07 -21.10 -13.64
N SER A 134 1.55 -19.85 -13.73
CA SER A 134 0.60 -19.45 -14.78
C SER A 134 1.26 -18.76 -15.98
N LEU A 135 2.33 -17.98 -15.73
CA LEU A 135 2.96 -17.13 -16.75
C LEU A 135 4.35 -17.62 -17.16
N GLY A 136 5.05 -18.32 -16.27
CA GLY A 136 6.43 -18.75 -16.45
C GLY A 136 7.33 -18.27 -15.33
N LYS A 137 8.64 -18.54 -15.41
CA LYS A 137 9.58 -18.34 -14.31
C LYS A 137 10.72 -17.36 -14.62
N ARG A 138 10.73 -16.78 -15.81
CA ARG A 138 11.73 -15.79 -16.24
C ARG A 138 11.18 -14.38 -15.97
N ALA A 139 11.60 -13.80 -14.85
CA ALA A 139 11.09 -12.53 -14.37
C ALA A 139 12.00 -11.36 -14.76
N TYR A 140 11.40 -10.17 -14.94
CA TYR A 140 12.10 -8.91 -15.01
C TYR A 140 11.49 -7.95 -13.99
N PHE A 141 12.33 -7.24 -13.22
CA PHE A 141 11.86 -6.30 -12.21
C PHE A 141 12.20 -4.87 -12.59
N VAL A 142 11.24 -3.97 -12.42
CA VAL A 142 11.43 -2.54 -12.52
C VAL A 142 10.77 -1.85 -11.34
N GLY A 143 11.48 -0.95 -10.68
CA GLY A 143 10.98 -0.29 -9.47
C GLY A 143 11.49 1.14 -9.31
N SER A 144 10.79 1.90 -8.48
CA SER A 144 11.25 3.21 -8.04
C SER A 144 12.44 3.06 -7.09
N ASN A 145 13.44 3.93 -7.25
CA ASN A 145 14.73 3.86 -6.55
C ASN A 145 14.62 4.34 -5.09
N TYR A 146 13.84 3.61 -4.28
CA TYR A 146 13.73 3.78 -2.83
C TYR A 146 13.22 2.47 -2.19
N ILE A 147 13.06 2.47 -0.87
CA ILE A 147 12.83 1.25 -0.06
C ILE A 147 11.69 0.36 -0.58
N TRP A 148 10.58 0.92 -1.06
CA TRP A 148 9.48 0.17 -1.66
C TRP A 148 9.95 -0.70 -2.83
N GLY A 149 10.60 -0.10 -3.83
CA GLY A 149 11.07 -0.81 -5.02
C GLY A 149 12.11 -1.87 -4.67
N TRP A 150 13.04 -1.54 -3.77
CA TRP A 150 14.12 -2.46 -3.37
C TRP A 150 13.60 -3.68 -2.61
N GLU A 151 12.71 -3.49 -1.63
CA GLU A 151 12.17 -4.59 -0.84
C GLU A 151 11.21 -5.48 -1.66
N MET A 152 10.38 -4.88 -2.52
CA MET A 152 9.52 -5.64 -3.41
C MET A 152 10.34 -6.55 -4.34
N ALA A 153 11.42 -6.04 -4.93
CA ALA A 153 12.31 -6.84 -5.78
C ALA A 153 13.11 -7.88 -4.98
N ARG A 154 13.57 -7.55 -3.76
CA ARG A 154 14.27 -8.50 -2.90
C ARG A 154 13.39 -9.72 -2.58
N ILE A 155 12.17 -9.48 -2.10
CA ILE A 155 11.21 -10.55 -1.79
C ILE A 155 10.86 -11.36 -3.05
N ALA A 156 10.61 -10.66 -4.17
CA ALA A 156 10.28 -11.31 -5.44
C ALA A 156 11.43 -12.20 -5.93
N ARG A 157 12.70 -11.76 -5.80
CA ARG A 157 13.88 -12.53 -6.18
C ARG A 157 13.97 -13.83 -5.39
N GLU A 158 13.77 -13.79 -4.08
CA GLU A 158 13.75 -14.97 -3.23
C GLU A 158 12.64 -15.94 -3.65
N ARG A 159 11.46 -15.41 -4.00
CA ARG A 159 10.32 -16.23 -4.42
C ARG A 159 10.53 -16.88 -5.80
N VAL A 160 11.10 -16.13 -6.75
CA VAL A 160 11.46 -16.65 -8.08
C VAL A 160 12.53 -17.74 -7.93
N ALA A 161 13.58 -17.52 -7.13
CA ALA A 161 14.63 -18.51 -6.88
C ALA A 161 14.08 -19.79 -6.21
N ALA A 162 13.18 -19.65 -5.23
CA ALA A 162 12.52 -20.80 -4.59
C ALA A 162 11.69 -21.65 -5.57
N ALA A 163 11.17 -21.04 -6.65
CA ALA A 163 10.46 -21.71 -7.70
C ALA A 163 11.38 -22.27 -8.81
N ALA A 164 12.70 -22.22 -8.62
CA ALA A 164 13.71 -22.51 -9.65
C ALA A 164 13.47 -21.71 -10.95
N GLY A 165 13.31 -20.41 -10.80
CA GLY A 165 13.18 -19.42 -11.87
C GLY A 165 14.39 -18.49 -11.93
N ASP A 166 14.40 -17.62 -12.92
CA ASP A 166 15.48 -16.69 -13.22
C ASP A 166 14.99 -15.23 -13.18
N VAL A 167 15.76 -14.34 -12.57
CA VAL A 167 15.57 -12.90 -12.67
C VAL A 167 16.51 -12.36 -13.74
N LEU A 168 15.95 -12.00 -14.88
CA LEU A 168 16.70 -11.59 -16.07
C LEU A 168 17.22 -10.14 -15.98
N GLY A 169 16.54 -9.30 -15.23
CA GLY A 169 16.94 -7.92 -14.98
C GLY A 169 16.22 -7.37 -13.75
N ASP A 170 16.87 -6.39 -13.13
CA ASP A 170 16.41 -5.72 -11.92
C ASP A 170 16.88 -4.25 -11.99
N ARG A 171 15.96 -3.32 -12.26
CA ARG A 171 16.27 -1.93 -12.57
C ARG A 171 15.47 -0.97 -11.71
N TYR A 172 16.15 0.08 -11.26
CA TYR A 172 15.56 1.12 -10.42
C TYR A 172 15.79 2.49 -11.04
N ILE A 173 14.74 3.30 -11.06
CA ILE A 173 14.78 4.68 -11.56
C ILE A 173 14.29 5.63 -10.47
N ALA A 174 14.71 6.89 -10.52
CA ALA A 174 14.22 7.89 -9.59
C ALA A 174 12.70 8.08 -9.73
N VAL A 175 12.03 8.40 -8.63
CA VAL A 175 10.58 8.67 -8.68
C VAL A 175 10.33 9.89 -9.57
N GLY A 176 9.45 9.73 -10.56
CA GLY A 176 9.16 10.77 -11.56
C GLY A 176 10.09 10.77 -12.78
N ASP A 177 11.14 9.97 -12.78
CA ASP A 177 11.96 9.77 -13.97
C ASP A 177 11.20 8.98 -15.04
N THR A 178 11.30 9.40 -16.28
CA THR A 178 10.64 8.81 -17.46
C THR A 178 11.62 8.40 -18.55
N ASP A 179 12.94 8.45 -18.29
CA ASP A 179 13.96 7.92 -19.21
C ASP A 179 14.06 6.40 -19.05
N LEU A 180 13.31 5.69 -19.87
CA LEU A 180 13.09 4.25 -19.79
C LEU A 180 13.65 3.48 -20.99
N ASP A 181 14.25 4.15 -21.97
CA ASP A 181 14.65 3.53 -23.23
C ASP A 181 15.61 2.35 -23.04
N HIS A 182 16.57 2.46 -22.12
CA HIS A 182 17.49 1.39 -21.79
C HIS A 182 16.78 0.15 -21.20
N ILE A 183 15.75 0.37 -20.34
CA ILE A 183 14.95 -0.71 -19.74
C ILE A 183 14.12 -1.42 -20.81
N ILE A 184 13.49 -0.67 -21.71
CA ILE A 184 12.69 -1.24 -22.81
C ILE A 184 13.58 -2.05 -23.77
N GLN A 185 14.80 -1.59 -24.07
CA GLN A 185 15.75 -2.35 -24.89
C GLN A 185 16.19 -3.66 -24.22
N GLU A 186 16.44 -3.64 -22.89
CA GLU A 186 16.73 -4.87 -22.16
C GLU A 186 15.55 -5.87 -22.20
N ILE A 187 14.33 -5.41 -21.94
CA ILE A 187 13.12 -6.25 -22.00
C ILE A 187 12.95 -6.85 -23.37
N ARG A 188 13.19 -6.06 -24.43
CA ARG A 188 13.17 -6.53 -25.82
C ARG A 188 14.15 -7.68 -26.07
N ALA A 189 15.38 -7.53 -25.58
CA ALA A 189 16.44 -8.53 -25.77
C ALA A 189 16.24 -9.78 -24.92
N LEU A 190 15.84 -9.63 -23.66
CA LEU A 190 15.76 -10.71 -22.68
C LEU A 190 14.45 -11.51 -22.77
N LYS A 191 13.37 -10.93 -23.26
CA LYS A 191 12.04 -11.56 -23.41
C LYS A 191 11.59 -12.30 -22.15
N PRO A 192 11.34 -11.60 -21.02
CA PRO A 192 10.87 -12.21 -19.79
C PRO A 192 9.46 -12.80 -19.96
N ASP A 193 9.09 -13.76 -19.09
CA ASP A 193 7.74 -14.32 -19.06
C ASP A 193 6.75 -13.34 -18.43
N PHE A 194 7.20 -12.56 -17.44
CA PHE A 194 6.44 -11.47 -16.83
C PHE A 194 7.36 -10.36 -16.30
N ILE A 195 6.77 -9.20 -16.04
CA ILE A 195 7.44 -8.05 -15.41
C ILE A 195 6.77 -7.73 -14.09
N LEU A 196 7.55 -7.57 -13.01
CA LEU A 196 7.07 -6.95 -11.77
C LEU A 196 7.36 -5.46 -11.84
N ASN A 197 6.30 -4.65 -11.90
CA ASN A 197 6.35 -3.19 -11.90
C ASN A 197 6.04 -2.64 -10.51
N SER A 198 7.06 -2.14 -9.82
CA SER A 198 6.99 -1.44 -8.53
C SER A 198 7.28 0.05 -8.66
N LEU A 199 7.16 0.61 -9.87
CA LEU A 199 7.22 2.05 -10.11
C LEU A 199 5.99 2.74 -9.53
N VAL A 200 6.13 4.04 -9.21
CA VAL A 200 5.06 4.85 -8.62
C VAL A 200 4.76 6.06 -9.50
N GLY A 201 3.48 6.32 -9.75
CA GLY A 201 3.01 7.51 -10.46
C GLY A 201 3.53 7.63 -11.89
N ASP A 202 3.98 8.82 -12.28
CA ASP A 202 4.34 9.16 -13.66
C ASP A 202 5.37 8.21 -14.27
N SER A 203 6.34 7.72 -13.49
CA SER A 203 7.31 6.70 -13.95
C SER A 203 6.63 5.39 -14.36
N SER A 204 5.61 4.96 -13.60
CA SER A 204 4.83 3.77 -13.92
C SER A 204 4.02 3.94 -15.20
N TYR A 205 3.38 5.10 -15.38
CA TYR A 205 2.57 5.39 -16.56
C TYR A 205 3.42 5.46 -17.82
N ALA A 206 4.57 6.14 -17.75
CA ALA A 206 5.54 6.21 -18.85
C ALA A 206 6.08 4.82 -19.21
N PHE A 207 6.40 3.99 -18.22
CA PHE A 207 6.85 2.62 -18.43
C PHE A 207 5.80 1.78 -19.16
N LEU A 208 4.54 1.83 -18.72
CA LEU A 208 3.44 1.09 -19.34
C LEU A 208 3.21 1.54 -20.78
N ALA A 209 3.27 2.85 -21.05
CA ALA A 209 3.14 3.40 -22.39
C ALA A 209 4.24 2.89 -23.34
N ARG A 210 5.51 2.97 -22.91
CA ARG A 210 6.64 2.47 -23.71
C ARG A 210 6.60 0.95 -23.91
N LEU A 211 6.15 0.20 -22.92
CA LEU A 211 5.98 -1.25 -23.03
C LEU A 211 4.82 -1.60 -23.98
N ALA A 212 3.74 -0.83 -23.98
CA ALA A 212 2.63 -1.03 -24.91
C ALA A 212 3.06 -0.81 -26.36
N GLU A 213 3.92 0.18 -26.64
CA GLU A 213 4.54 0.38 -27.96
C GLU A 213 5.38 -0.85 -28.37
N LEU A 214 6.24 -1.34 -27.46
CA LEU A 214 7.06 -2.54 -27.70
C LEU A 214 6.21 -3.78 -28.02
N LYS A 215 5.08 -3.97 -27.33
CA LYS A 215 4.17 -5.10 -27.56
C LYS A 215 3.50 -5.08 -28.96
N GLN A 216 3.44 -3.92 -29.61
CA GLN A 216 2.89 -3.77 -30.96
C GLN A 216 3.94 -4.05 -32.06
N GLU A 217 5.22 -4.16 -31.72
CA GLU A 217 6.27 -4.45 -32.68
C GLU A 217 6.17 -5.88 -33.25
N ALA A 218 6.39 -6.02 -34.55
CA ALA A 218 6.39 -7.33 -35.22
C ALA A 218 7.48 -8.24 -34.61
N GLY A 219 7.09 -9.44 -34.21
CA GLY A 219 8.00 -10.42 -33.61
C GLY A 219 8.26 -10.31 -32.14
N PHE A 220 7.65 -9.31 -31.43
CA PHE A 220 7.65 -9.27 -29.98
C PHE A 220 6.44 -10.01 -29.39
N GLN A 221 6.58 -10.53 -28.17
CA GLN A 221 5.52 -11.27 -27.47
C GLN A 221 4.41 -10.32 -26.97
N SER A 222 3.27 -10.30 -27.62
CA SER A 222 2.13 -9.45 -27.25
C SER A 222 1.51 -9.83 -25.89
N GLY A 223 1.69 -11.08 -25.44
CA GLY A 223 1.13 -11.63 -24.21
C GLY A 223 1.94 -11.37 -22.95
N LEU A 224 3.03 -10.58 -22.99
CA LEU A 224 3.85 -10.25 -21.83
C LEU A 224 2.99 -9.55 -20.76
N THR A 225 2.88 -10.17 -19.57
CA THR A 225 2.06 -9.67 -18.46
C THR A 225 2.88 -8.79 -17.54
N VAL A 226 2.32 -7.64 -17.16
CA VAL A 226 2.84 -6.78 -16.09
C VAL A 226 2.11 -7.09 -14.80
N LEU A 227 2.86 -7.30 -13.72
CA LEU A 227 2.38 -7.51 -12.36
C LEU A 227 2.63 -6.25 -11.52
N SER A 228 1.72 -5.91 -10.62
CA SER A 228 1.90 -4.81 -9.67
C SER A 228 1.23 -5.10 -8.32
N CYS A 229 1.71 -4.44 -7.26
CA CYS A 229 1.06 -4.43 -5.94
C CYS A 229 0.63 -3.03 -5.51
N ASN A 230 0.84 -2.03 -6.34
CA ASN A 230 0.49 -0.63 -6.05
C ASN A 230 -0.34 0.04 -7.16
N PHE A 231 -0.38 -0.52 -8.37
CA PHE A 231 -1.23 0.01 -9.45
C PHE A 231 -2.68 -0.41 -9.21
N THR A 232 -3.56 0.57 -9.07
CA THR A 232 -4.99 0.37 -8.77
C THR A 232 -5.90 1.27 -9.63
N GLU A 233 -7.18 1.29 -9.34
CA GLU A 233 -8.22 1.99 -10.12
C GLU A 233 -7.93 3.47 -10.33
N CYS A 234 -7.40 4.15 -9.31
CA CYS A 234 -7.12 5.60 -9.37
C CYS A 234 -6.02 5.97 -10.38
N GLU A 235 -5.28 5.00 -10.90
CA GLU A 235 -4.20 5.20 -11.86
C GLU A 235 -4.62 4.84 -13.30
N VAL A 236 -5.76 4.15 -13.46
CA VAL A 236 -6.23 3.65 -14.77
C VAL A 236 -6.40 4.78 -15.79
N GLU A 237 -6.97 5.91 -15.39
CA GLU A 237 -7.13 7.06 -16.28
C GLU A 237 -5.79 7.62 -16.76
N SER A 238 -4.81 7.72 -15.85
CA SER A 238 -3.46 8.24 -16.16
C SER A 238 -2.66 7.32 -17.08
N ALA A 239 -2.79 6.00 -16.90
CA ALA A 239 -2.08 5.01 -17.73
C ALA A 239 -2.83 4.70 -19.04
N GLY A 240 -4.13 4.96 -19.09
CA GLY A 240 -4.97 4.70 -20.27
C GLY A 240 -4.94 3.23 -20.70
N SER A 241 -5.07 3.01 -22.01
CA SER A 241 -5.05 1.67 -22.60
C SER A 241 -3.70 0.95 -22.47
N ALA A 242 -2.63 1.64 -22.13
CA ALA A 242 -1.31 1.04 -21.93
C ALA A 242 -1.26 0.08 -20.72
N ALA A 243 -2.18 0.24 -19.76
CA ALA A 243 -2.30 -0.66 -18.62
C ALA A 243 -3.19 -1.89 -18.88
N GLU A 244 -3.78 -2.03 -20.07
CA GLU A 244 -4.66 -3.16 -20.40
C GLU A 244 -3.93 -4.51 -20.23
N GLY A 245 -4.58 -5.44 -19.53
CA GLY A 245 -4.02 -6.76 -19.22
C GLY A 245 -3.09 -6.80 -18.01
N LEU A 246 -2.77 -5.66 -17.37
CA LEU A 246 -2.01 -5.62 -16.13
C LEU A 246 -2.72 -6.42 -15.04
N VAL A 247 -1.94 -7.17 -14.24
CA VAL A 247 -2.46 -7.92 -13.09
C VAL A 247 -1.95 -7.28 -11.81
N SER A 248 -2.87 -6.89 -10.95
CA SER A 248 -2.54 -6.28 -9.66
C SER A 248 -3.01 -7.15 -8.50
N ALA A 249 -2.32 -7.02 -7.36
CA ALA A 249 -2.72 -7.66 -6.11
C ALA A 249 -2.87 -6.64 -5.00
N GLY A 250 -3.98 -6.75 -4.26
CA GLY A 250 -4.30 -5.86 -3.15
C GLY A 250 -5.42 -6.39 -2.28
N PRO A 251 -5.80 -5.67 -1.23
CA PRO A 251 -6.82 -6.11 -0.28
C PRO A 251 -8.25 -5.85 -0.78
N TRP A 252 -8.40 -5.01 -1.79
CA TRP A 252 -9.69 -4.61 -2.33
C TRP A 252 -9.55 -4.13 -3.77
N PHE A 253 -10.51 -4.46 -4.61
CA PHE A 253 -10.73 -3.89 -5.92
C PHE A 253 -12.20 -3.53 -6.05
N GLU A 254 -12.50 -2.47 -6.81
CA GLU A 254 -13.83 -1.92 -6.93
C GLU A 254 -14.80 -2.91 -7.58
N PRO A 255 -15.92 -3.25 -6.91
CA PRO A 255 -16.97 -4.06 -7.52
C PRO A 255 -17.68 -3.29 -8.64
N GLU A 256 -18.41 -3.98 -9.50
CA GLU A 256 -19.19 -3.36 -10.55
C GLU A 256 -20.22 -2.36 -9.97
N GLY A 257 -20.20 -1.13 -10.49
CA GLY A 257 -21.06 -0.05 -10.00
C GLY A 257 -20.57 0.70 -8.76
N GLY A 258 -19.39 0.36 -8.25
CA GLY A 258 -18.75 1.11 -7.16
C GLY A 258 -18.11 2.43 -7.62
N SER A 259 -17.54 3.16 -6.70
CA SER A 259 -16.80 4.40 -6.98
C SER A 259 -15.69 4.62 -5.97
N GLY A 260 -14.44 4.83 -6.44
CA GLY A 260 -13.35 5.28 -5.59
C GLY A 260 -12.09 4.41 -5.55
N GLY A 261 -12.16 3.13 -5.90
CA GLY A 261 -10.98 2.25 -5.97
C GLY A 261 -10.36 1.88 -4.63
N SER A 262 -9.28 1.08 -4.67
CA SER A 262 -8.65 0.47 -3.51
C SER A 262 -8.12 1.50 -2.50
N PHE A 263 -7.39 2.51 -2.94
CA PHE A 263 -6.83 3.56 -2.07
C PHE A 263 -7.91 4.35 -1.35
N HIS A 264 -9.00 4.65 -2.04
CA HIS A 264 -10.16 5.33 -1.47
C HIS A 264 -10.83 4.46 -0.39
N GLU A 265 -11.14 3.22 -0.72
CA GLU A 265 -11.89 2.33 0.18
C GLU A 265 -11.10 2.01 1.45
N ILE A 266 -9.80 1.71 1.36
CA ILE A 266 -8.99 1.43 2.54
C ILE A 266 -8.84 2.67 3.42
N ALA A 267 -8.70 3.86 2.83
CA ALA A 267 -8.68 5.12 3.58
C ALA A 267 -10.01 5.38 4.30
N ARG A 268 -11.15 5.16 3.61
CA ARG A 268 -12.50 5.25 4.20
C ARG A 268 -12.67 4.27 5.36
N GLN A 269 -12.28 3.02 5.17
CA GLN A 269 -12.33 1.98 6.21
C GLN A 269 -11.44 2.32 7.41
N SER A 270 -10.32 2.99 7.21
CA SER A 270 -9.42 3.42 8.29
C SER A 270 -10.10 4.43 9.22
N VAL A 271 -10.89 5.35 8.67
CA VAL A 271 -11.68 6.32 9.47
C VAL A 271 -12.76 5.61 10.28
N HIS A 272 -13.47 4.66 9.66
CA HIS A 272 -14.48 3.86 10.36
C HIS A 272 -13.87 2.99 11.48
N GLU A 273 -12.69 2.43 11.23
CA GLU A 273 -11.99 1.65 12.25
C GLU A 273 -11.64 2.52 13.45
N LEU A 274 -11.06 3.71 13.25
CA LEU A 274 -10.80 4.64 14.35
C LEU A 274 -12.08 5.00 15.11
N ALA A 275 -13.17 5.29 14.40
CA ALA A 275 -14.44 5.63 15.04
C ALA A 275 -14.97 4.51 15.93
N LYS A 276 -14.89 3.25 15.48
CA LYS A 276 -15.28 2.07 16.23
C LYS A 276 -14.38 1.83 17.44
N LEU A 277 -13.08 2.04 17.28
CA LEU A 277 -12.12 1.95 18.39
C LEU A 277 -12.39 2.98 19.49
N LEU A 278 -12.94 4.13 19.14
CA LEU A 278 -13.21 5.23 20.09
C LEU A 278 -14.66 5.22 20.63
N HIS A 279 -15.57 4.51 19.96
CA HIS A 279 -16.99 4.50 20.34
C HIS A 279 -17.19 3.97 21.78
N GLY A 280 -17.98 4.69 22.59
CA GLY A 280 -18.27 4.35 23.97
C GLY A 280 -17.07 4.51 24.93
N ARG A 281 -15.97 5.09 24.50
CA ARG A 281 -14.70 5.12 25.24
C ARG A 281 -14.13 6.55 25.35
N PRO A 282 -14.70 7.42 26.20
CA PRO A 282 -14.18 8.77 26.44
C PRO A 282 -12.73 8.74 26.92
N GLY A 283 -11.87 9.56 26.29
CA GLY A 283 -10.44 9.64 26.62
C GLY A 283 -9.56 8.56 25.98
N ALA A 284 -10.13 7.63 25.21
CA ALA A 284 -9.33 6.61 24.55
C ALA A 284 -8.49 7.15 23.35
N ASP A 285 -8.80 8.34 22.88
CA ASP A 285 -8.08 9.02 21.78
C ASP A 285 -6.62 9.40 22.12
N VAL A 286 -6.25 9.39 23.39
CA VAL A 286 -4.88 9.66 23.85
C VAL A 286 -4.11 8.41 24.26
N LEU A 287 -4.71 7.21 24.17
CA LEU A 287 -4.04 5.96 24.47
C LEU A 287 -2.99 5.62 23.40
N PRO A 288 -1.91 4.91 23.76
CA PRO A 288 -1.06 4.23 22.79
C PRO A 288 -1.89 3.35 21.85
N LEU A 289 -1.53 3.29 20.57
CA LEU A 289 -2.33 2.59 19.57
C LEU A 289 -2.56 1.11 19.92
N SER A 290 -1.55 0.41 20.43
CA SER A 290 -1.67 -0.99 20.85
C SER A 290 -2.70 -1.18 21.98
N GLU A 291 -2.69 -0.28 22.97
CA GLU A 291 -3.68 -0.29 24.07
C GLU A 291 -5.09 0.08 23.57
N LEU A 292 -5.18 1.04 22.65
CA LEU A 292 -6.45 1.42 22.03
C LEU A 292 -7.09 0.23 21.32
N VAL A 293 -6.30 -0.52 20.52
CA VAL A 293 -6.75 -1.72 19.79
C VAL A 293 -7.09 -2.86 20.75
N GLN A 294 -6.21 -3.15 21.71
CA GLN A 294 -6.41 -4.26 22.66
C GLN A 294 -7.66 -4.06 23.54
N SER A 295 -7.86 -2.85 24.07
CA SER A 295 -8.99 -2.54 24.93
C SER A 295 -10.33 -2.51 24.17
N ALA A 296 -10.33 -2.26 22.86
CA ALA A 296 -11.53 -2.33 22.03
C ALA A 296 -12.01 -3.78 21.83
N ALA A 297 -11.11 -4.74 21.73
CA ALA A 297 -11.47 -6.17 21.62
C ALA A 297 -12.27 -6.66 22.83
N GLY A 298 -12.04 -6.10 24.03
CA GLY A 298 -12.80 -6.40 25.24
C GLY A 298 -14.21 -5.80 25.29
N SER A 299 -14.56 -4.87 24.41
CA SER A 299 -15.86 -4.18 24.36
C SER A 299 -16.84 -4.69 23.29
N GLY A 300 -16.55 -5.85 22.69
CA GLY A 300 -17.42 -6.48 21.68
C GLY A 300 -17.16 -6.04 20.24
N HIS A 301 -16.17 -5.17 20.00
CA HIS A 301 -15.64 -4.87 18.69
C HIS A 301 -14.47 -5.83 18.36
N THR A 302 -14.46 -6.40 17.17
CA THR A 302 -13.31 -7.14 16.64
C THR A 302 -12.47 -6.17 15.79
N PRO A 303 -11.33 -5.65 16.31
CA PRO A 303 -10.50 -4.74 15.56
C PRO A 303 -9.93 -5.39 14.29
N ARG A 304 -9.77 -4.61 13.24
CA ARG A 304 -9.05 -5.04 12.03
C ARG A 304 -7.55 -5.15 12.28
N LEU A 305 -7.03 -4.29 13.15
CA LEU A 305 -5.61 -4.26 13.52
C LEU A 305 -5.29 -5.37 14.51
N ASP A 306 -4.17 -6.03 14.29
CA ASP A 306 -3.55 -6.91 15.29
C ASP A 306 -2.84 -6.03 16.34
N PRO A 307 -3.17 -6.15 17.64
CA PRO A 307 -2.57 -5.31 18.67
C PRO A 307 -1.06 -5.55 18.88
N THR A 308 -0.51 -6.64 18.36
CA THR A 308 0.90 -7.00 18.54
C THR A 308 1.81 -6.39 17.49
N ASN A 309 1.30 -6.14 16.28
CA ASN A 309 2.09 -5.60 15.18
C ASN A 309 1.43 -4.41 14.47
N LEU A 310 0.20 -4.03 14.85
CA LEU A 310 -0.55 -2.89 14.35
C LEU A 310 -0.83 -2.91 12.84
N HIS A 311 -0.89 -4.12 12.28
CA HIS A 311 -1.23 -4.34 10.89
C HIS A 311 -2.65 -4.89 10.75
N ALA A 312 -3.36 -4.45 9.72
CA ALA A 312 -4.70 -4.95 9.44
C ALA A 312 -4.69 -6.36 8.86
N ARG A 313 -5.64 -7.18 9.31
CA ARG A 313 -5.97 -8.43 8.63
C ARG A 313 -6.66 -8.10 7.32
N GLN A 314 -6.12 -8.56 6.18
CA GLN A 314 -6.61 -8.23 4.85
C GLN A 314 -6.76 -9.46 3.96
N PRO A 315 -7.77 -9.53 3.08
CA PRO A 315 -7.81 -10.52 2.01
C PRO A 315 -6.67 -10.24 1.01
N ALA A 316 -6.26 -11.27 0.27
CA ALA A 316 -5.39 -11.09 -0.89
C ALA A 316 -6.21 -11.36 -2.15
N ILE A 317 -6.42 -10.32 -2.93
CA ILE A 317 -7.18 -10.39 -4.19
C ILE A 317 -6.21 -10.15 -5.33
N ILE A 318 -6.23 -11.02 -6.34
CA ILE A 318 -5.51 -10.87 -7.59
C ILE A 318 -6.54 -10.52 -8.65
N ALA A 319 -6.34 -9.41 -9.35
CA ALA A 319 -7.26 -8.93 -10.36
C ALA A 319 -6.53 -8.47 -11.63
N ARG A 320 -7.16 -8.64 -12.78
CA ARG A 320 -6.65 -8.20 -14.08
C ARG A 320 -7.43 -6.99 -14.56
N LEU A 321 -6.72 -6.01 -15.07
CA LEU A 321 -7.33 -4.86 -15.71
C LEU A 321 -7.80 -5.23 -17.12
N LEU A 322 -9.11 -5.19 -17.35
CA LEU A 322 -9.75 -5.46 -18.63
C LEU A 322 -10.82 -4.40 -18.91
N ASN A 323 -10.74 -3.77 -20.07
CA ASN A 323 -11.67 -2.70 -20.47
C ASN A 323 -11.77 -1.57 -19.41
N GLY A 324 -10.61 -1.19 -18.86
CA GLY A 324 -10.53 -0.13 -17.86
C GLY A 324 -11.05 -0.48 -16.46
N ARG A 325 -11.31 -1.77 -16.16
CA ARG A 325 -11.77 -2.24 -14.85
C ARG A 325 -11.01 -3.47 -14.39
N PHE A 326 -10.76 -3.54 -13.09
CA PHE A 326 -10.17 -4.74 -12.49
C PHE A 326 -11.21 -5.85 -12.36
N GLN A 327 -10.89 -7.01 -12.92
CA GLN A 327 -11.69 -8.23 -12.81
C GLN A 327 -10.94 -9.24 -11.95
N GLU A 328 -11.58 -9.74 -10.93
CA GLU A 328 -10.99 -10.67 -9.97
C GLU A 328 -10.62 -12.00 -10.67
N ILE A 329 -9.38 -12.45 -10.49
CA ILE A 329 -8.86 -13.75 -10.91
C ILE A 329 -8.91 -14.72 -9.73
N LYS A 330 -8.49 -14.27 -8.55
CA LYS A 330 -8.35 -15.10 -7.36
C LYS A 330 -8.52 -14.26 -6.09
N ARG A 331 -9.20 -14.83 -5.12
CA ARG A 331 -9.34 -14.27 -3.78
C ARG A 331 -8.90 -15.28 -2.73
N LEU A 332 -8.05 -14.86 -1.83
CA LEU A 332 -7.75 -15.56 -0.60
C LEU A 332 -8.52 -14.93 0.56
N PRO A 333 -8.92 -15.70 1.57
CA PRO A 333 -9.59 -15.15 2.76
C PRO A 333 -8.67 -14.17 3.50
N PRO A 334 -9.22 -13.38 4.45
CA PRO A 334 -8.40 -12.45 5.21
C PRO A 334 -7.23 -13.16 5.94
N LEU A 335 -6.03 -12.75 5.59
CA LEU A 335 -4.77 -13.24 6.14
C LEU A 335 -4.31 -12.32 7.27
N ALA A 336 -3.76 -12.88 8.34
CA ALA A 336 -3.02 -12.11 9.32
C ALA A 336 -1.76 -11.56 8.63
N ALA A 337 -1.44 -10.30 8.92
CA ALA A 337 -0.21 -9.69 8.41
C ALA A 337 1.04 -10.36 9.02
N ASP A 338 2.04 -10.57 8.18
CA ASP A 338 3.37 -11.02 8.57
C ASP A 338 4.41 -10.06 7.96
N PRO A 339 4.60 -8.88 8.57
CA PRO A 339 5.44 -7.84 7.98
C PRO A 339 6.91 -8.23 7.87
N TYR A 340 7.35 -9.23 8.63
CA TYR A 340 8.73 -9.74 8.59
C TYR A 340 8.88 -11.05 7.82
N LEU A 341 7.78 -11.58 7.26
CA LEU A 341 7.73 -12.86 6.53
C LEU A 341 8.28 -14.06 7.35
N THR A 342 8.13 -14.03 8.67
CA THR A 342 8.67 -15.01 9.60
C THR A 342 8.13 -16.41 9.38
N ARG A 343 6.88 -16.53 8.94
CA ARG A 343 6.21 -17.82 8.68
C ARG A 343 6.63 -18.48 7.37
N GLN A 344 7.18 -17.70 6.44
CA GLN A 344 7.58 -18.19 5.12
C GLN A 344 9.05 -18.62 5.09
N PHE A 345 9.91 -17.99 5.89
CA PHE A 345 11.31 -18.36 6.01
C PHE A 345 11.56 -19.46 7.06
N GLY A 346 10.63 -19.69 8.00
CA GLY A 346 10.73 -20.72 9.03
C GLY A 346 10.52 -22.16 8.56
N ALA A 347 10.04 -22.38 7.33
CA ALA A 347 9.77 -23.72 6.80
C ALA A 347 10.93 -24.35 6.00
N SER A 348 12.09 -23.67 5.85
CA SER A 348 13.21 -24.15 5.04
C SER A 348 14.60 -23.96 5.65
N HIS A 349 14.72 -23.61 6.94
CA HIS A 349 16.02 -23.55 7.62
C HIS A 349 16.06 -24.55 8.78
N ASP A 350 16.30 -25.83 8.47
CA ASP A 350 17.02 -26.77 9.32
C ASP A 350 18.53 -26.42 9.32
N GLY A 351 18.83 -25.15 9.51
CA GLY A 351 20.18 -24.68 9.81
C GLY A 351 20.35 -24.50 11.32
N PRO A 352 21.52 -24.80 11.89
CA PRO A 352 21.73 -24.72 13.34
C PRO A 352 21.53 -23.29 13.81
N LEU A 353 20.56 -23.09 14.70
CA LEU A 353 20.39 -21.87 15.47
C LEU A 353 21.73 -21.48 16.06
N LEU A 354 22.23 -20.29 15.76
CA LEU A 354 23.43 -19.74 16.43
C LEU A 354 23.19 -19.80 17.95
N LYS A 355 23.85 -20.71 18.61
CA LYS A 355 23.93 -20.72 20.08
C LYS A 355 24.79 -19.53 20.48
N VAL A 356 24.18 -18.57 21.15
CA VAL A 356 24.94 -17.56 21.90
C VAL A 356 25.70 -18.32 22.99
N VAL A 357 27.02 -18.40 22.86
CA VAL A 357 27.89 -18.90 23.89
C VAL A 357 28.06 -17.76 24.90
N SER A 358 27.51 -17.95 26.09
CA SER A 358 27.71 -17.08 27.27
C SER A 358 29.14 -17.15 27.76
#